data_8a92d476adb41a752ea8b8c3674c5944
#
_entry.id   8a92d476adb41a752ea8b8c3674c5944
#
_cell.length_a   1.000
_cell.length_b   1.000
_cell.length_c   1.000
_cell.angle_alpha   90.00
_cell.angle_beta   90.00
_cell.angle_gamma   90.00
#
_symmetry.space_group_name_H-M   'P 1'
#
loop_
_entity.id
_entity.type
_entity.pdbx_description
1 polymer ?
#
loop_
_entity_poly.entity_id
_entity_poly.type
_entity_poly.pdbx_seq_one_letter_code
_entity_poly.pdbx_strand_id
1 'polypeptide(L)'
;MSFDEPWRLAILVVPAALLIAYIVAQRARRKYALRFTSVDLLASVAPKRPGWQRHVSAVLMLAAVAALAFGFAKPTGTKNVARQRGTIIVAIDTSGSMAATDVKPTRLVAAQVAARNFIAGLPKGLKIGLISFDSGARVLVAPTADHAPVLAGVNALTIGGGTATGVAIQTALDSAAGLAPGADGQKAPAAIVLMSDGSPTIGRNNQPSDAQQSVTDAVAAAKAAKVPIDTIAFGTTAGTVTIQGETVPVPADPQAMATIASGSGGKSFTATSGKELNAVYDQIRRVVGFDKVPTDLTEWFVGLALVLAILTAGAALVWMQRIP
;
A
#
# COMPACT_ATOMS: atom_id res chain seq x y z
N MET A 1 12.33 -8.45 -0.40
CA MET A 1 12.66 -9.16 -1.64
C MET A 1 12.28 -10.62 -1.44
N SER A 2 11.51 -11.18 -2.33
CA SER A 2 11.21 -12.60 -2.42
C SER A 2 11.73 -13.12 -3.76
N PHE A 3 11.81 -14.44 -3.91
CA PHE A 3 12.24 -15.06 -5.15
C PHE A 3 11.10 -15.95 -5.64
N ASP A 4 10.71 -15.82 -6.91
CA ASP A 4 9.69 -16.66 -7.52
C ASP A 4 10.18 -18.11 -7.64
N GLU A 5 11.48 -18.29 -7.89
CA GLU A 5 12.10 -19.60 -8.07
C GLU A 5 13.38 -19.74 -7.24
N PRO A 6 13.26 -19.91 -5.90
CA PRO A 6 14.41 -19.92 -4.99
C PRO A 6 15.40 -21.05 -5.25
N TRP A 7 14.95 -22.17 -5.85
CA TRP A 7 15.82 -23.28 -6.21
C TRP A 7 16.87 -22.89 -7.27
N ARG A 8 16.60 -21.87 -8.08
CA ARG A 8 17.56 -21.34 -9.07
C ARG A 8 18.76 -20.65 -8.45
N LEU A 9 18.70 -20.27 -7.16
CA LEU A 9 19.86 -19.78 -6.44
C LEU A 9 20.98 -20.83 -6.36
N ALA A 10 20.71 -22.11 -6.57
CA ALA A 10 21.73 -23.15 -6.68
C ALA A 10 22.76 -22.84 -7.80
N ILE A 11 22.40 -22.04 -8.82
CA ILE A 11 23.33 -21.63 -9.88
C ILE A 11 24.46 -20.73 -9.37
N LEU A 12 24.33 -20.14 -8.14
CA LEU A 12 25.41 -19.43 -7.47
C LEU A 12 26.61 -20.32 -7.10
N VAL A 13 26.43 -21.62 -7.16
CA VAL A 13 27.55 -22.58 -7.07
C VAL A 13 28.55 -22.36 -8.21
N VAL A 14 28.12 -21.90 -9.40
CA VAL A 14 28.99 -21.65 -10.54
C VAL A 14 30.02 -20.54 -10.26
N PRO A 15 29.62 -19.30 -9.87
CA PRO A 15 30.60 -18.27 -9.52
C PRO A 15 31.45 -18.67 -8.30
N ALA A 16 30.90 -19.42 -7.34
CA ALA A 16 31.67 -19.95 -6.20
C ALA A 16 32.74 -20.95 -6.65
N ALA A 17 32.39 -21.88 -7.54
CA ALA A 17 33.33 -22.84 -8.13
C ALA A 17 34.43 -22.14 -8.95
N LEU A 18 34.06 -21.12 -9.74
CA LEU A 18 35.01 -20.30 -10.49
C LEU A 18 35.97 -19.53 -9.57
N LEU A 19 35.48 -19.01 -8.46
CA LEU A 19 36.33 -18.35 -7.45
C LEU A 19 37.33 -19.33 -6.83
N ILE A 20 36.86 -20.52 -6.45
CA ILE A 20 37.74 -21.59 -5.91
C ILE A 20 38.76 -21.98 -6.95
N ALA A 21 38.40 -22.24 -8.17
CA ALA A 21 39.31 -22.59 -9.27
C ALA A 21 40.35 -21.48 -9.49
N TYR A 22 39.93 -20.22 -9.45
CA TYR A 22 40.82 -19.07 -9.56
C TYR A 22 41.85 -19.04 -8.43
N ILE A 23 41.44 -19.23 -7.17
CA ILE A 23 42.31 -19.27 -6.01
C ILE A 23 43.33 -20.44 -6.11
N VAL A 24 42.86 -21.64 -6.50
CA VAL A 24 43.69 -22.82 -6.66
C VAL A 24 44.72 -22.58 -7.77
N ALA A 25 44.31 -22.06 -8.92
CA ALA A 25 45.21 -21.74 -10.03
C ALA A 25 46.29 -20.72 -9.63
N GLN A 26 45.91 -19.69 -8.83
CA GLN A 26 46.86 -18.71 -8.31
C GLN A 26 47.91 -19.35 -7.34
N ARG A 27 47.46 -20.26 -6.46
CA ARG A 27 48.33 -20.98 -5.55
C ARG A 27 49.28 -21.94 -6.29
N ALA A 28 48.76 -22.64 -7.29
CA ALA A 28 49.58 -23.53 -8.11
C ALA A 28 50.70 -22.76 -8.85
N ARG A 29 50.36 -21.63 -9.50
CA ARG A 29 51.37 -20.78 -10.17
C ARG A 29 52.49 -20.29 -9.23
N ARG A 30 52.18 -20.00 -7.98
CA ARG A 30 53.20 -19.61 -6.99
C ARG A 30 54.20 -20.76 -6.67
N LYS A 31 53.72 -22.01 -6.63
CA LYS A 31 54.56 -23.19 -6.37
C LYS A 31 55.54 -23.47 -7.52
N TYR A 32 55.12 -23.24 -8.77
CA TYR A 32 55.99 -23.45 -9.94
C TYR A 32 57.02 -22.35 -10.16
N ALA A 33 56.75 -21.11 -9.73
CA ALA A 33 57.68 -19.99 -9.84
C ALA A 33 58.96 -20.12 -8.96
N LEU A 34 58.94 -21.00 -7.96
CA LEU A 34 60.10 -21.23 -7.05
C LEU A 34 61.11 -22.28 -7.53
N ARG A 35 60.91 -22.85 -8.73
CA ARG A 35 61.75 -23.97 -9.22
C ARG A 35 62.82 -23.59 -10.24
N PHE A 36 63.03 -22.30 -10.56
CA PHE A 36 64.06 -21.85 -11.50
C PHE A 36 65.22 -21.16 -10.76
N THR A 37 66.39 -21.78 -10.87
CA THR A 37 67.58 -21.47 -10.06
C THR A 37 68.54 -20.44 -10.68
N SER A 38 68.18 -19.63 -11.67
CA SER A 38 69.03 -18.57 -12.23
C SER A 38 68.24 -17.27 -12.45
N VAL A 39 68.16 -16.45 -11.38
CA VAL A 39 67.28 -15.28 -11.28
C VAL A 39 67.93 -13.99 -11.76
N ASP A 40 69.28 -13.92 -11.78
CA ASP A 40 69.97 -12.62 -11.97
C ASP A 40 70.01 -12.11 -13.40
N LEU A 41 69.90 -12.95 -14.42
CA LEU A 41 69.87 -12.55 -15.83
C LEU A 41 68.46 -12.28 -16.36
N LEU A 42 67.43 -12.82 -15.74
CA LEU A 42 66.04 -12.62 -16.10
C LEU A 42 65.41 -11.33 -15.52
N ALA A 43 65.98 -10.78 -14.47
CA ALA A 43 65.47 -9.59 -13.79
C ALA A 43 65.63 -8.30 -14.63
N SER A 44 66.57 -8.26 -15.56
CA SER A 44 66.81 -7.09 -16.44
C SER A 44 65.92 -7.04 -17.67
N VAL A 45 65.27 -8.16 -18.07
CA VAL A 45 64.44 -8.27 -19.28
C VAL A 45 62.99 -8.55 -18.97
N ALA A 46 62.65 -8.93 -17.73
CA ALA A 46 61.28 -9.26 -17.37
C ALA A 46 60.44 -7.98 -17.20
N PRO A 47 59.33 -7.82 -17.97
CA PRO A 47 58.45 -6.72 -17.79
C PRO A 47 57.83 -6.72 -16.37
N LYS A 48 57.74 -5.54 -15.76
CA LYS A 48 57.12 -5.36 -14.42
C LYS A 48 55.83 -6.16 -14.34
N ARG A 49 55.78 -7.18 -13.48
CA ARG A 49 54.60 -8.04 -13.33
C ARG A 49 53.41 -7.17 -12.96
N PRO A 50 52.28 -7.24 -13.70
CA PRO A 50 51.06 -6.52 -13.33
C PRO A 50 50.61 -7.04 -11.97
N GLY A 51 50.70 -6.18 -10.95
CA GLY A 51 50.41 -6.55 -9.55
C GLY A 51 48.92 -6.87 -9.35
N TRP A 52 48.24 -6.10 -8.55
CA TRP A 52 46.81 -6.27 -8.22
C TRP A 52 45.88 -6.09 -9.40
N GLN A 53 46.27 -5.40 -10.47
CA GLN A 53 45.46 -5.09 -11.67
C GLN A 53 44.86 -6.34 -12.34
N ARG A 54 45.56 -7.47 -12.37
CA ARG A 54 45.05 -8.75 -12.91
C ARG A 54 43.89 -9.34 -12.10
N HIS A 55 43.80 -8.99 -10.80
CA HIS A 55 42.75 -9.46 -9.92
C HIS A 55 41.45 -8.66 -10.13
N VAL A 56 41.55 -7.40 -10.57
CA VAL A 56 40.38 -6.55 -10.82
C VAL A 56 39.52 -7.13 -11.92
N SER A 57 40.07 -7.51 -13.06
CA SER A 57 39.29 -8.14 -14.15
C SER A 57 38.64 -9.44 -13.70
N ALA A 58 39.33 -10.26 -12.90
CA ALA A 58 38.79 -11.50 -12.37
C ALA A 58 37.62 -11.26 -11.40
N VAL A 59 37.77 -10.26 -10.51
CA VAL A 59 36.71 -9.89 -9.55
C VAL A 59 35.49 -9.32 -10.26
N LEU A 60 35.70 -8.43 -11.24
CA LEU A 60 34.59 -7.86 -12.04
C LEU A 60 33.84 -8.96 -12.82
N MET A 61 34.56 -9.90 -13.40
CA MET A 61 33.96 -11.04 -14.12
C MET A 61 33.15 -11.94 -13.19
N LEU A 62 33.70 -12.27 -12.00
CA LEU A 62 32.97 -13.04 -11.00
C LEU A 62 31.73 -12.31 -10.49
N ALA A 63 31.83 -11.00 -10.28
CA ALA A 63 30.71 -10.17 -9.87
C ALA A 63 29.61 -10.12 -10.98
N ALA A 64 30.00 -10.04 -12.27
CA ALA A 64 29.08 -10.09 -13.39
C ALA A 64 28.34 -11.43 -13.46
N VAL A 65 29.07 -12.56 -13.31
CA VAL A 65 28.45 -13.90 -13.31
C VAL A 65 27.53 -14.08 -12.09
N ALA A 66 27.93 -13.58 -10.93
CA ALA A 66 27.10 -13.63 -9.73
C ALA A 66 25.82 -12.79 -9.90
N ALA A 67 25.92 -11.60 -10.49
CA ALA A 67 24.77 -10.74 -10.77
C ALA A 67 23.79 -11.41 -11.75
N LEU A 68 24.29 -12.09 -12.81
CA LEU A 68 23.47 -12.88 -13.73
C LEU A 68 22.80 -14.06 -13.02
N ALA A 69 23.54 -14.80 -12.20
CA ALA A 69 23.00 -15.91 -11.42
C ALA A 69 21.88 -15.45 -10.47
N PHE A 70 22.06 -14.29 -9.84
CA PHE A 70 21.06 -13.67 -8.98
C PHE A 70 19.82 -13.21 -9.76
N GLY A 71 20.03 -12.60 -10.95
CA GLY A 71 18.93 -12.22 -11.85
C GLY A 71 18.14 -13.43 -12.35
N PHE A 72 18.84 -14.56 -12.60
CA PHE A 72 18.19 -15.79 -13.06
C PHE A 72 17.23 -16.41 -12.02
N ALA A 73 17.45 -16.14 -10.73
CA ALA A 73 16.57 -16.56 -9.65
C ALA A 73 15.25 -15.73 -9.57
N LYS A 74 15.03 -14.79 -10.50
CA LYS A 74 13.86 -13.91 -10.57
C LYS A 74 13.55 -13.23 -9.24
N PRO A 75 14.43 -12.32 -8.78
CA PRO A 75 14.16 -11.55 -7.60
C PRO A 75 12.94 -10.67 -7.81
N THR A 76 11.96 -10.77 -6.92
CA THR A 76 10.73 -9.98 -6.96
C THR A 76 10.75 -8.91 -5.89
N GLY A 77 10.41 -7.71 -6.30
CA GLY A 77 10.10 -6.57 -5.44
C GLY A 77 8.60 -6.34 -5.38
N THR A 78 8.13 -5.50 -4.48
CA THR A 78 6.74 -5.06 -4.46
C THR A 78 6.66 -3.61 -4.93
N LYS A 79 5.83 -3.35 -5.94
CA LYS A 79 5.51 -2.01 -6.40
C LYS A 79 4.06 -1.69 -6.08
N ASN A 80 3.80 -0.50 -5.55
CA ASN A 80 2.45 -0.02 -5.40
C ASN A 80 1.95 0.46 -6.77
N VAL A 81 0.98 -0.25 -7.33
CA VAL A 81 0.31 0.12 -8.58
C VAL A 81 -1.06 0.66 -8.22
N ALA A 82 -1.44 1.79 -8.82
CA ALA A 82 -2.77 2.34 -8.60
C ALA A 82 -3.83 1.30 -8.99
N ARG A 83 -4.74 1.02 -8.06
CA ARG A 83 -5.84 0.09 -8.29
C ARG A 83 -6.73 0.67 -9.37
N GLN A 84 -6.80 0.00 -10.51
CA GLN A 84 -7.62 0.44 -11.65
C GLN A 84 -9.06 -0.07 -11.57
N ARG A 85 -9.33 -1.02 -10.67
CA ARG A 85 -10.65 -1.62 -10.48
C ARG A 85 -10.91 -1.78 -8.99
N GLY A 86 -12.02 -1.23 -8.53
CA GLY A 86 -12.47 -1.30 -7.15
C GLY A 86 -13.56 -0.30 -6.89
N THR A 87 -14.29 -0.50 -5.81
CA THR A 87 -15.35 0.39 -5.39
C THR A 87 -15.12 0.80 -3.96
N ILE A 88 -15.18 2.09 -3.69
CA ILE A 88 -15.14 2.65 -2.35
C ILE A 88 -16.48 3.31 -2.09
N ILE A 89 -17.17 2.92 -1.03
CA ILE A 89 -18.37 3.60 -0.58
C ILE A 89 -18.03 4.41 0.65
N VAL A 90 -18.16 5.72 0.53
CA VAL A 90 -17.95 6.67 1.62
C VAL A 90 -19.28 6.92 2.27
N ALA A 91 -19.46 6.49 3.51
CA ALA A 91 -20.65 6.74 4.32
C ALA A 91 -20.29 7.78 5.40
N ILE A 92 -20.96 8.93 5.34
CA ILE A 92 -20.69 10.07 6.22
C ILE A 92 -21.91 10.29 7.11
N ASP A 93 -21.64 10.30 8.41
CA ASP A 93 -22.60 10.68 9.44
C ASP A 93 -22.98 12.16 9.31
N THR A 94 -24.28 12.39 9.28
CA THR A 94 -24.87 13.74 9.25
C THR A 94 -25.82 13.95 10.42
N SER A 95 -25.71 13.14 11.46
CA SER A 95 -26.53 13.25 12.68
C SER A 95 -26.33 14.60 13.39
N GLY A 96 -27.22 14.90 14.33
CA GLY A 96 -27.20 16.16 15.07
C GLY A 96 -25.90 16.43 15.82
N SER A 97 -25.19 15.41 16.28
CA SER A 97 -23.88 15.51 16.94
C SER A 97 -22.77 16.06 16.03
N MET A 98 -22.90 15.91 14.71
CA MET A 98 -21.97 16.47 13.73
C MET A 98 -22.03 18.00 13.62
N ALA A 99 -22.99 18.65 14.27
CA ALA A 99 -23.02 20.11 14.44
C ALA A 99 -22.08 20.60 15.53
N ALA A 100 -21.49 19.71 16.34
CA ALA A 100 -20.58 20.09 17.41
C ALA A 100 -19.36 20.86 16.89
N THR A 101 -18.87 21.81 17.71
CA THR A 101 -17.80 22.75 17.39
C THR A 101 -16.47 22.44 18.09
N ASP A 102 -16.38 21.28 18.72
CA ASP A 102 -15.14 20.76 19.29
C ASP A 102 -14.07 20.52 18.22
N VAL A 103 -14.50 20.26 16.98
CA VAL A 103 -13.67 20.33 15.79
C VAL A 103 -14.15 21.48 14.91
N LYS A 104 -13.24 22.43 14.66
CA LYS A 104 -13.59 23.66 13.95
C LYS A 104 -13.63 23.51 12.43
N PRO A 105 -14.56 24.18 11.71
CA PRO A 105 -15.60 25.05 12.28
C PRO A 105 -16.74 24.25 12.93
N THR A 106 -17.14 23.09 12.38
CA THR A 106 -17.99 22.05 12.98
C THR A 106 -17.45 20.69 12.52
N ARG A 107 -17.85 19.60 13.20
CA ARG A 107 -17.48 18.24 12.78
C ARG A 107 -17.88 18.00 11.32
N LEU A 108 -19.11 18.35 10.90
CA LEU A 108 -19.57 18.13 9.53
C LEU A 108 -18.72 18.89 8.50
N VAL A 109 -18.45 20.18 8.73
CA VAL A 109 -17.65 20.98 7.78
C VAL A 109 -16.22 20.45 7.68
N ALA A 110 -15.60 20.05 8.78
CA ALA A 110 -14.28 19.45 8.78
C ALA A 110 -14.28 18.10 8.03
N ALA A 111 -15.34 17.30 8.21
CA ALA A 111 -15.57 16.04 7.49
C ALA A 111 -15.71 16.25 5.99
N GLN A 112 -16.49 17.25 5.56
CA GLN A 112 -16.64 17.62 4.14
C GLN A 112 -15.29 18.00 3.51
N VAL A 113 -14.46 18.79 4.20
CA VAL A 113 -13.12 19.17 3.70
C VAL A 113 -12.23 17.94 3.53
N ALA A 114 -12.20 17.10 4.55
CA ALA A 114 -11.35 15.91 4.54
C ALA A 114 -11.81 14.86 3.50
N ALA A 115 -13.12 14.64 3.38
CA ALA A 115 -13.69 13.75 2.36
C ALA A 115 -13.40 14.23 0.93
N ARG A 116 -13.48 15.55 0.67
CA ARG A 116 -13.10 16.12 -0.64
C ARG A 116 -11.64 15.85 -0.96
N ASN A 117 -10.74 16.09 -0.02
CA ASN A 117 -9.30 15.85 -0.20
C ASN A 117 -9.02 14.37 -0.46
N PHE A 118 -9.70 13.49 0.26
CA PHE A 118 -9.63 12.05 0.06
C PHE A 118 -10.04 11.65 -1.36
N ILE A 119 -11.24 12.06 -1.78
CA ILE A 119 -11.82 11.74 -3.10
C ILE A 119 -10.96 12.30 -4.23
N ALA A 120 -10.52 13.55 -4.12
CA ALA A 120 -9.65 14.20 -5.12
C ALA A 120 -8.30 13.49 -5.29
N GLY A 121 -7.80 12.85 -4.23
CA GLY A 121 -6.54 12.11 -4.25
C GLY A 121 -6.64 10.65 -4.68
N LEU A 122 -7.85 10.13 -4.94
CA LEU A 122 -8.03 8.74 -5.38
C LEU A 122 -7.75 8.57 -6.89
N PRO A 123 -7.24 7.39 -7.30
CA PRO A 123 -7.04 7.08 -8.71
C PRO A 123 -8.36 7.13 -9.50
N LYS A 124 -8.34 7.71 -10.71
CA LYS A 124 -9.53 7.88 -11.57
C LYS A 124 -10.22 6.56 -11.99
N GLY A 125 -9.55 5.42 -11.87
CA GLY A 125 -10.12 4.11 -12.18
C GLY A 125 -11.00 3.51 -11.09
N LEU A 126 -11.00 4.10 -9.87
CA LEU A 126 -11.82 3.64 -8.77
C LEU A 126 -13.23 4.23 -8.87
N LYS A 127 -14.24 3.39 -8.63
CA LYS A 127 -15.63 3.86 -8.47
C LYS A 127 -15.83 4.32 -7.03
N ILE A 128 -16.44 5.50 -6.87
CA ILE A 128 -16.75 6.05 -5.55
C ILE A 128 -18.25 6.27 -5.44
N GLY A 129 -18.86 5.70 -4.39
CA GLY A 129 -20.23 5.99 -3.96
C GLY A 129 -20.23 6.88 -2.74
N LEU A 130 -21.25 7.71 -2.57
CA LEU A 130 -21.46 8.56 -1.40
C LEU A 130 -22.82 8.26 -0.76
N ILE A 131 -22.76 8.00 0.54
CA ILE A 131 -23.95 7.82 1.37
C ILE A 131 -23.90 8.84 2.50
N SER A 132 -25.01 9.52 2.75
CA SER A 132 -25.23 10.22 4.02
C SER A 132 -26.15 9.41 4.90
N PHE A 133 -25.94 9.48 6.19
CA PHE A 133 -26.83 8.84 7.14
C PHE A 133 -27.06 9.72 8.37
N ASP A 134 -28.29 9.70 8.81
CA ASP A 134 -28.80 10.35 10.01
C ASP A 134 -29.79 9.40 10.70
N SER A 135 -31.04 9.74 10.83
CA SER A 135 -32.13 8.82 11.24
C SER A 135 -32.42 7.70 10.25
N GLY A 136 -31.82 7.75 9.07
CA GLY A 136 -31.84 6.74 8.02
C GLY A 136 -30.57 6.83 7.18
N ALA A 137 -30.51 6.15 6.04
CA ALA A 137 -29.41 6.24 5.11
C ALA A 137 -29.89 6.51 3.69
N ARG A 138 -29.17 7.36 2.96
CA ARG A 138 -29.48 7.75 1.59
C ARG A 138 -28.26 7.66 0.71
N VAL A 139 -28.39 7.00 -0.44
CA VAL A 139 -27.39 7.04 -1.50
C VAL A 139 -27.48 8.40 -2.19
N LEU A 140 -26.55 9.28 -1.92
CA LEU A 140 -26.46 10.59 -2.58
C LEU A 140 -25.89 10.46 -3.98
N VAL A 141 -24.88 9.61 -4.13
CA VAL A 141 -24.26 9.31 -5.43
C VAL A 141 -23.98 7.81 -5.50
N ALA A 142 -24.56 7.15 -6.50
CA ALA A 142 -24.24 5.75 -6.79
C ALA A 142 -22.78 5.61 -7.22
N PRO A 143 -22.13 4.45 -7.00
CA PRO A 143 -20.73 4.24 -7.33
C PRO A 143 -20.40 4.57 -8.79
N THR A 144 -19.60 5.61 -9.01
CA THR A 144 -19.19 6.12 -10.31
C THR A 144 -17.68 6.35 -10.39
N ALA A 145 -17.11 6.21 -11.60
CA ALA A 145 -15.72 6.57 -11.87
C ALA A 145 -15.54 8.08 -12.10
N ASP A 146 -16.63 8.81 -12.35
CA ASP A 146 -16.61 10.28 -12.35
C ASP A 146 -16.73 10.78 -10.90
N HIS A 147 -15.67 11.38 -10.39
CA HIS A 147 -15.63 11.88 -9.02
C HIS A 147 -16.30 13.25 -8.84
N ALA A 148 -16.63 13.97 -9.93
CA ALA A 148 -17.22 15.30 -9.82
C ALA A 148 -18.60 15.31 -9.14
N PRO A 149 -19.55 14.40 -9.47
CA PRO A 149 -20.82 14.30 -8.73
C PRO A 149 -20.62 13.97 -7.25
N VAL A 150 -19.60 13.14 -6.92
CA VAL A 150 -19.32 12.75 -5.53
C VAL A 150 -18.85 13.96 -4.73
N LEU A 151 -17.93 14.76 -5.30
CA LEU A 151 -17.48 16.02 -4.69
C LEU A 151 -18.61 17.02 -4.48
N ALA A 152 -19.54 17.13 -5.45
CA ALA A 152 -20.73 17.96 -5.32
C ALA A 152 -21.65 17.44 -4.20
N GLY A 153 -21.83 16.12 -4.11
CA GLY A 153 -22.63 15.49 -3.06
C GLY A 153 -22.07 15.73 -1.66
N VAL A 154 -20.73 15.66 -1.50
CA VAL A 154 -20.08 15.98 -0.22
C VAL A 154 -20.36 17.43 0.21
N ASN A 155 -20.35 18.37 -0.72
CA ASN A 155 -20.64 19.78 -0.41
C ASN A 155 -22.12 20.01 -0.02
N ALA A 156 -23.02 19.15 -0.48
CA ALA A 156 -24.45 19.23 -0.22
C ALA A 156 -24.89 18.53 1.08
N LEU A 157 -23.96 17.92 1.85
CA LEU A 157 -24.29 17.31 3.13
C LEU A 157 -24.81 18.34 4.12
N THR A 158 -25.91 18.01 4.78
CA THR A 158 -26.59 18.85 5.78
C THR A 158 -26.86 18.04 7.04
N ILE A 159 -26.92 18.72 8.18
CA ILE A 159 -27.24 18.09 9.47
C ILE A 159 -28.67 17.56 9.45
N GLY A 160 -28.81 16.32 9.90
CA GLY A 160 -30.08 15.62 10.11
C GLY A 160 -30.36 15.28 11.57
N GLY A 161 -31.01 14.15 11.78
CA GLY A 161 -31.49 13.71 13.10
C GLY A 161 -30.57 12.77 13.85
N GLY A 162 -31.02 11.55 14.12
CA GLY A 162 -30.29 10.51 14.85
C GLY A 162 -29.21 9.81 14.03
N THR A 163 -28.72 8.65 14.52
CA THR A 163 -27.57 7.95 13.94
C THR A 163 -27.96 6.49 13.61
N ALA A 164 -28.31 6.20 12.36
CA ALA A 164 -28.72 4.87 11.88
C ALA A 164 -27.56 4.10 11.22
N THR A 165 -26.50 3.86 11.96
CA THR A 165 -25.23 3.26 11.48
C THR A 165 -25.45 1.91 10.80
N GLY A 166 -26.28 1.01 11.39
CA GLY A 166 -26.56 -0.30 10.80
C GLY A 166 -27.25 -0.22 9.45
N VAL A 167 -28.18 0.75 9.29
CA VAL A 167 -28.86 1.03 8.02
C VAL A 167 -27.88 1.57 6.99
N ALA A 168 -26.95 2.44 7.42
CA ALA A 168 -25.91 2.98 6.54
C ALA A 168 -25.00 1.89 5.98
N ILE A 169 -24.54 0.97 6.83
CA ILE A 169 -23.72 -0.17 6.42
C ILE A 169 -24.49 -1.07 5.43
N GLN A 170 -25.74 -1.38 5.72
CA GLN A 170 -26.56 -2.22 4.82
C GLN A 170 -26.76 -1.53 3.47
N THR A 171 -27.10 -0.23 3.46
CA THR A 171 -27.25 0.57 2.22
C THR A 171 -25.94 0.61 1.41
N ALA A 172 -24.80 0.66 2.09
CA ALA A 172 -23.49 0.62 1.43
C ALA A 172 -23.22 -0.77 0.80
N LEU A 173 -23.57 -1.85 1.49
CA LEU A 173 -23.43 -3.21 0.97
C LEU A 173 -24.33 -3.42 -0.26
N ASP A 174 -25.58 -2.95 -0.21
CA ASP A 174 -26.52 -3.05 -1.32
C ASP A 174 -26.03 -2.26 -2.54
N SER A 175 -25.46 -1.07 -2.31
CA SER A 175 -24.83 -0.26 -3.36
C SER A 175 -23.61 -0.94 -3.98
N ALA A 176 -22.80 -1.66 -3.18
CA ALA A 176 -21.68 -2.45 -3.67
C ALA A 176 -22.14 -3.71 -4.42
N ALA A 177 -23.20 -4.38 -3.94
CA ALA A 177 -23.75 -5.59 -4.54
C ALA A 177 -24.40 -5.34 -5.90
N GLY A 178 -25.00 -4.17 -6.09
CA GLY A 178 -25.66 -3.76 -7.35
C GLY A 178 -24.71 -3.47 -8.51
N LEU A 179 -23.40 -3.53 -8.30
CA LEU A 179 -22.43 -3.29 -9.36
C LEU A 179 -22.30 -4.51 -10.28
N ALA A 180 -22.32 -4.26 -11.59
CA ALA A 180 -22.07 -5.29 -12.58
C ALA A 180 -20.66 -5.87 -12.42
N PRO A 181 -20.48 -7.20 -12.62
CA PRO A 181 -19.16 -7.81 -12.71
C PRO A 181 -18.29 -7.13 -13.78
N GLY A 182 -16.99 -7.17 -13.59
CA GLY A 182 -16.03 -6.70 -14.60
C GLY A 182 -16.05 -7.55 -15.87
N ALA A 183 -15.32 -7.13 -16.90
CA ALA A 183 -15.19 -7.89 -18.15
C ALA A 183 -14.62 -9.30 -17.95
N ASP A 184 -14.00 -9.57 -16.81
CA ASP A 184 -13.46 -10.87 -16.36
C ASP A 184 -14.50 -11.73 -15.62
N GLY A 185 -15.76 -11.28 -15.53
CA GLY A 185 -16.84 -11.95 -14.81
C GLY A 185 -16.71 -11.90 -13.28
N GLN A 186 -15.68 -11.25 -12.73
CA GLN A 186 -15.49 -11.12 -11.29
C GLN A 186 -16.01 -9.78 -10.78
N LYS A 187 -16.61 -9.81 -9.58
CA LYS A 187 -16.98 -8.56 -8.89
C LYS A 187 -15.71 -7.83 -8.47
N ALA A 188 -15.65 -6.55 -8.79
CA ALA A 188 -14.55 -5.71 -8.31
C ALA A 188 -14.54 -5.67 -6.78
N PRO A 189 -13.35 -5.68 -6.14
CA PRO A 189 -13.27 -5.57 -4.70
C PRO A 189 -13.92 -4.27 -4.24
N ALA A 190 -14.70 -4.36 -3.18
CA ALA A 190 -15.38 -3.21 -2.57
C ALA A 190 -14.88 -3.01 -1.14
N ALA A 191 -14.86 -1.74 -0.70
CA ALA A 191 -14.59 -1.38 0.69
C ALA A 191 -15.53 -0.24 1.09
N ILE A 192 -15.90 -0.20 2.36
CA ILE A 192 -16.71 0.88 2.95
C ILE A 192 -15.80 1.71 3.85
N VAL A 193 -15.86 3.03 3.72
CA VAL A 193 -15.25 3.99 4.64
C VAL A 193 -16.39 4.66 5.38
N LEU A 194 -16.58 4.28 6.64
CA LEU A 194 -17.64 4.76 7.52
C LEU A 194 -17.05 5.81 8.47
N MET A 195 -17.59 7.02 8.44
CA MET A 195 -17.22 8.08 9.35
C MET A 195 -18.41 8.46 10.22
N SER A 196 -18.23 8.38 11.52
CA SER A 196 -19.22 8.77 12.53
C SER A 196 -18.51 9.26 13.80
N ASP A 197 -19.20 9.99 14.63
CA ASP A 197 -18.71 10.42 15.93
C ASP A 197 -19.20 9.56 17.08
N GLY A 198 -20.19 8.67 16.86
CA GLY A 198 -20.78 8.01 18.00
C GLY A 198 -21.47 6.68 17.78
N SER A 199 -22.06 6.24 18.85
CA SER A 199 -22.86 5.04 18.92
C SER A 199 -24.16 5.17 18.13
N PRO A 200 -24.67 4.09 17.56
CA PRO A 200 -25.94 4.09 16.85
C PRO A 200 -27.09 4.41 17.82
N THR A 201 -27.97 5.31 17.40
CA THR A 201 -29.15 5.71 18.19
C THR A 201 -30.45 5.17 17.60
N ILE A 202 -30.45 4.77 16.33
CA ILE A 202 -31.62 4.31 15.59
C ILE A 202 -31.29 3.04 14.83
N GLY A 203 -32.17 2.05 14.91
CA GLY A 203 -32.06 0.78 14.21
C GLY A 203 -32.84 0.74 12.88
N ARG A 204 -32.94 -0.48 12.33
CA ARG A 204 -33.55 -0.74 11.02
C ARG A 204 -35.04 -0.34 10.97
N ASN A 205 -35.76 -0.52 12.05
CA ASN A 205 -37.18 -0.22 12.12
C ASN A 205 -37.45 1.22 12.61
N ASN A 206 -36.48 2.09 12.55
CA ASN A 206 -36.50 3.44 13.12
C ASN A 206 -36.77 3.45 14.63
N GLN A 207 -36.34 2.38 15.33
CA GLN A 207 -36.50 2.23 16.77
C GLN A 207 -35.11 2.27 17.45
N PRO A 208 -34.96 2.96 18.57
CA PRO A 208 -33.71 2.95 19.35
C PRO A 208 -33.37 1.57 19.90
N SER A 209 -34.38 0.75 20.20
CA SER A 209 -34.22 -0.57 20.84
C SER A 209 -33.46 -1.58 19.97
N ASP A 210 -33.49 -1.45 18.65
CA ASP A 210 -32.83 -2.36 17.72
C ASP A 210 -31.57 -1.74 17.05
N ALA A 211 -31.13 -0.58 17.51
CA ALA A 211 -29.98 0.13 16.94
C ALA A 211 -28.70 -0.73 16.94
N GLN A 212 -28.34 -1.30 18.08
CA GLN A 212 -27.14 -2.13 18.21
C GLN A 212 -27.24 -3.45 17.44
N GLN A 213 -28.43 -4.07 17.45
CA GLN A 213 -28.66 -5.30 16.70
C GLN A 213 -28.55 -5.06 15.21
N SER A 214 -29.11 -3.94 14.71
CA SER A 214 -28.99 -3.53 13.31
C SER A 214 -27.53 -3.40 12.85
N VAL A 215 -26.64 -2.83 13.69
CA VAL A 215 -25.20 -2.77 13.41
C VAL A 215 -24.56 -4.14 13.38
N THR A 216 -24.88 -4.99 14.37
CA THR A 216 -24.32 -6.35 14.46
C THR A 216 -24.68 -7.18 13.22
N ASP A 217 -25.92 -7.12 12.78
CA ASP A 217 -26.40 -7.82 11.58
C ASP A 217 -25.71 -7.30 10.32
N ALA A 218 -25.59 -5.97 10.17
CA ALA A 218 -24.95 -5.35 9.02
C ALA A 218 -23.44 -5.67 8.95
N VAL A 219 -22.74 -5.69 10.09
CA VAL A 219 -21.33 -6.09 10.18
C VAL A 219 -21.14 -7.55 9.79
N ALA A 220 -22.03 -8.44 10.26
CA ALA A 220 -22.02 -9.85 9.88
C ALA A 220 -22.23 -10.03 8.36
N ALA A 221 -23.15 -9.27 7.77
CA ALA A 221 -23.39 -9.26 6.33
C ALA A 221 -22.17 -8.77 5.54
N ALA A 222 -21.51 -7.70 6.01
CA ALA A 222 -20.27 -7.18 5.43
C ALA A 222 -19.14 -8.22 5.41
N LYS A 223 -18.98 -8.92 6.53
CA LYS A 223 -17.99 -10.02 6.68
C LYS A 223 -18.29 -11.17 5.71
N ALA A 224 -19.56 -11.58 5.61
CA ALA A 224 -19.99 -12.64 4.69
C ALA A 224 -19.77 -12.23 3.22
N ALA A 225 -20.02 -10.96 2.87
CA ALA A 225 -19.77 -10.40 1.55
C ALA A 225 -18.28 -10.13 1.27
N LYS A 226 -17.39 -10.30 2.25
CA LYS A 226 -15.95 -9.95 2.18
C LYS A 226 -15.72 -8.48 1.82
N VAL A 227 -16.57 -7.60 2.32
CA VAL A 227 -16.47 -6.14 2.16
C VAL A 227 -15.98 -5.55 3.48
N PRO A 228 -14.69 -5.20 3.61
CA PRO A 228 -14.18 -4.58 4.83
C PRO A 228 -14.79 -3.21 5.06
N ILE A 229 -15.04 -2.87 6.32
CA ILE A 229 -15.49 -1.54 6.74
C ILE A 229 -14.36 -0.88 7.49
N ASP A 230 -13.71 0.09 6.86
CA ASP A 230 -12.76 0.97 7.54
C ASP A 230 -13.56 2.06 8.26
N THR A 231 -13.35 2.22 9.55
CA THR A 231 -14.11 3.19 10.35
C THR A 231 -13.25 4.35 10.81
N ILE A 232 -13.84 5.53 10.86
CA ILE A 232 -13.23 6.75 11.38
C ILE A 232 -14.11 7.28 12.50
N ALA A 233 -13.65 7.16 13.74
CA ALA A 233 -14.26 7.83 14.88
C ALA A 233 -13.81 9.31 14.88
N PHE A 234 -14.75 10.24 14.68
CA PHE A 234 -14.43 11.64 14.48
C PHE A 234 -15.06 12.54 15.54
N GLY A 235 -14.24 13.30 16.26
CA GLY A 235 -14.65 14.18 17.34
C GLY A 235 -13.83 13.97 18.61
N THR A 236 -14.18 14.70 19.65
CA THR A 236 -13.54 14.60 20.96
C THR A 236 -14.51 14.02 22.01
N THR A 237 -13.97 13.56 23.13
CA THR A 237 -14.77 13.10 24.28
C THR A 237 -15.49 14.24 25.01
N ALA A 238 -15.08 15.49 24.74
CA ALA A 238 -15.66 16.70 25.33
C ALA A 238 -16.62 17.43 24.37
N GLY A 239 -17.00 16.81 23.25
CA GLY A 239 -17.90 17.39 22.25
C GLY A 239 -19.26 17.75 22.86
N THR A 240 -19.77 18.93 22.51
CA THR A 240 -21.10 19.40 22.93
C THR A 240 -21.81 20.03 21.73
N VAL A 241 -23.13 19.95 21.75
CA VAL A 241 -24.00 20.63 20.77
C VAL A 241 -25.08 21.39 21.52
N THR A 242 -25.44 22.57 21.00
CA THR A 242 -26.54 23.35 21.56
C THR A 242 -27.81 23.06 20.77
N ILE A 243 -28.83 22.47 21.41
CA ILE A 243 -30.13 22.17 20.82
C ILE A 243 -31.18 22.95 21.61
N GLN A 244 -31.91 23.83 20.95
CA GLN A 244 -32.96 24.67 21.57
C GLN A 244 -32.49 25.49 22.80
N GLY A 245 -31.22 25.88 22.83
CA GLY A 245 -30.61 26.62 23.92
C GLY A 245 -30.03 25.76 25.04
N GLU A 246 -30.20 24.44 25.01
CA GLU A 246 -29.63 23.50 25.96
C GLU A 246 -28.34 22.87 25.39
N THR A 247 -27.30 22.81 26.22
CA THR A 247 -26.02 22.18 25.84
C THR A 247 -26.05 20.71 26.17
N VAL A 248 -26.04 19.89 25.12
CA VAL A 248 -26.07 18.43 25.21
C VAL A 248 -24.67 17.87 24.93
N PRO A 249 -24.10 17.01 25.81
CA PRO A 249 -22.83 16.34 25.55
C PRO A 249 -23.01 15.31 24.44
N VAL A 250 -22.08 15.30 23.48
CA VAL A 250 -22.00 14.39 22.34
C VAL A 250 -20.57 13.85 22.19
N PRO A 251 -20.12 13.03 23.16
CA PRO A 251 -18.77 12.48 23.13
C PRO A 251 -18.59 11.54 21.93
N ALA A 252 -17.43 11.58 21.30
CA ALA A 252 -17.08 10.59 20.29
C ALA A 252 -16.88 9.20 20.94
N ASP A 253 -17.29 8.14 20.25
CA ASP A 253 -17.18 6.74 20.68
C ASP A 253 -16.27 5.92 19.75
N PRO A 254 -14.94 5.98 19.94
CA PRO A 254 -14.01 5.19 19.16
C PRO A 254 -14.17 3.67 19.32
N GLN A 255 -14.71 3.23 20.49
CA GLN A 255 -14.86 1.80 20.78
C GLN A 255 -15.96 1.17 19.91
N ALA A 256 -17.07 1.86 19.74
CA ALA A 256 -18.14 1.41 18.84
C ALA A 256 -17.61 1.27 17.40
N MET A 257 -16.85 2.28 16.92
CA MET A 257 -16.23 2.24 15.59
C MET A 257 -15.21 1.10 15.45
N ALA A 258 -14.38 0.85 16.47
CA ALA A 258 -13.42 -0.24 16.47
C ALA A 258 -14.10 -1.63 16.41
N THR A 259 -15.24 -1.80 17.07
CA THR A 259 -16.02 -3.04 17.03
C THR A 259 -16.57 -3.30 15.61
N ILE A 260 -17.09 -2.28 14.92
CA ILE A 260 -17.57 -2.39 13.54
C ILE A 260 -16.43 -2.80 12.61
N ALA A 261 -15.29 -2.11 12.69
CA ALA A 261 -14.14 -2.38 11.84
C ALA A 261 -13.61 -3.81 12.03
N SER A 262 -13.33 -4.20 13.28
CA SER A 262 -12.79 -5.53 13.58
C SER A 262 -13.74 -6.65 13.20
N GLY A 263 -15.06 -6.44 13.40
CA GLY A 263 -16.09 -7.40 13.03
C GLY A 263 -16.17 -7.68 11.52
N SER A 264 -15.90 -6.68 10.69
CA SER A 264 -15.93 -6.79 9.23
C SER A 264 -14.58 -7.13 8.59
N GLY A 265 -13.47 -7.08 9.36
CA GLY A 265 -12.11 -7.27 8.87
C GLY A 265 -11.48 -5.98 8.30
N GLY A 266 -12.05 -4.82 8.57
CA GLY A 266 -11.48 -3.50 8.28
C GLY A 266 -10.62 -2.96 9.42
N LYS A 267 -10.24 -1.69 9.31
CA LYS A 267 -9.41 -0.97 10.27
C LYS A 267 -10.17 0.18 10.91
N SER A 268 -9.91 0.41 12.19
CA SER A 268 -10.45 1.56 12.91
C SER A 268 -9.41 2.65 13.04
N PHE A 269 -9.84 3.89 12.84
CA PHE A 269 -9.06 5.10 12.97
C PHE A 269 -9.81 6.08 13.87
N THR A 270 -9.05 6.97 14.52
CA THR A 270 -9.60 8.05 15.34
C THR A 270 -9.01 9.37 14.88
N ALA A 271 -9.82 10.41 14.82
CA ALA A 271 -9.39 11.76 14.51
C ALA A 271 -10.13 12.76 15.42
N THR A 272 -9.37 13.62 16.10
CA THR A 272 -9.88 14.66 17.01
C THR A 272 -9.81 16.06 16.40
N SER A 273 -9.27 16.14 15.19
CA SER A 273 -9.13 17.39 14.43
C SER A 273 -9.25 17.16 12.94
N GLY A 274 -9.58 18.19 12.18
CA GLY A 274 -9.62 18.12 10.72
C GLY A 274 -8.28 17.77 10.09
N LYS A 275 -7.14 18.13 10.72
CA LYS A 275 -5.80 17.75 10.26
C LYS A 275 -5.55 16.26 10.42
N GLU A 276 -5.90 15.70 11.57
CA GLU A 276 -5.80 14.26 11.83
C GLU A 276 -6.71 13.47 10.89
N LEU A 277 -7.94 13.95 10.67
CA LEU A 277 -8.87 13.32 9.73
C LEU A 277 -8.30 13.26 8.31
N ASN A 278 -7.67 14.33 7.82
CA ASN A 278 -6.97 14.29 6.53
C ASN A 278 -5.83 13.24 6.52
N ALA A 279 -5.05 13.14 7.61
CA ALA A 279 -3.98 12.14 7.70
C ALA A 279 -4.52 10.69 7.71
N VAL A 280 -5.65 10.45 8.38
CA VAL A 280 -6.36 9.16 8.36
C VAL A 280 -6.83 8.82 6.94
N TYR A 281 -7.47 9.75 6.25
CA TYR A 281 -7.89 9.53 4.88
C TYR A 281 -6.71 9.28 3.93
N ASP A 282 -5.57 9.95 4.12
CA ASP A 282 -4.34 9.67 3.37
C ASP A 282 -3.80 8.25 3.62
N GLN A 283 -3.95 7.75 4.86
CA GLN A 283 -3.58 6.38 5.19
C GLN A 283 -4.51 5.36 4.54
N ILE A 284 -5.83 5.58 4.60
CA ILE A 284 -6.82 4.73 3.95
C ILE A 284 -6.58 4.72 2.43
N ARG A 285 -6.36 5.88 1.82
CA ARG A 285 -6.07 6.01 0.38
C ARG A 285 -4.88 5.15 -0.05
N ARG A 286 -3.81 5.08 0.75
CA ARG A 286 -2.64 4.23 0.47
C ARG A 286 -2.97 2.74 0.50
N VAL A 287 -3.93 2.34 1.33
CA VAL A 287 -4.32 0.93 1.47
C VAL A 287 -5.34 0.52 0.41
N VAL A 288 -6.36 1.35 0.19
CA VAL A 288 -7.50 1.03 -0.68
C VAL A 288 -7.22 1.40 -2.14
N GLY A 289 -6.45 2.47 -2.37
CA GLY A 289 -6.17 3.01 -3.71
C GLY A 289 -5.05 2.31 -4.47
N PHE A 290 -4.25 1.46 -3.82
CA PHE A 290 -3.07 0.83 -4.42
C PHE A 290 -3.00 -0.66 -4.09
N ASP A 291 -2.72 -1.45 -5.12
CA ASP A 291 -2.39 -2.86 -4.97
C ASP A 291 -0.87 -3.05 -4.94
N LYS A 292 -0.40 -3.94 -4.08
CA LYS A 292 0.99 -4.38 -4.10
C LYS A 292 1.13 -5.46 -5.16
N VAL A 293 1.68 -5.10 -6.30
CA VAL A 293 1.95 -6.05 -7.39
C VAL A 293 3.41 -6.47 -7.31
N PRO A 294 3.71 -7.78 -7.35
CA PRO A 294 5.08 -8.23 -7.49
C PRO A 294 5.66 -7.70 -8.80
N THR A 295 6.83 -7.09 -8.72
CA THR A 295 7.54 -6.56 -9.89
C THR A 295 8.84 -7.33 -10.04
N ASP A 296 9.10 -7.82 -11.23
CA ASP A 296 10.34 -8.51 -11.58
C ASP A 296 11.50 -7.51 -11.55
N LEU A 297 12.53 -7.83 -10.80
CA LEU A 297 13.76 -7.04 -10.69
C LEU A 297 14.89 -7.61 -11.55
N THR A 298 14.65 -8.66 -12.32
CA THR A 298 15.63 -9.33 -13.15
C THR A 298 16.35 -8.38 -14.10
N GLU A 299 15.62 -7.42 -14.69
CA GLU A 299 16.18 -6.42 -15.61
C GLU A 299 17.32 -5.60 -14.99
N TRP A 300 17.19 -5.23 -13.70
CA TRP A 300 18.21 -4.47 -12.98
C TRP A 300 19.49 -5.27 -12.76
N PHE A 301 19.36 -6.57 -12.44
CA PHE A 301 20.51 -7.47 -12.24
C PHE A 301 21.21 -7.80 -13.55
N VAL A 302 20.44 -7.98 -14.64
CA VAL A 302 20.99 -8.16 -15.99
C VAL A 302 21.72 -6.90 -16.46
N GLY A 303 21.13 -5.72 -16.25
CA GLY A 303 21.77 -4.44 -16.55
C GLY A 303 23.07 -4.25 -15.78
N LEU A 304 23.08 -4.54 -14.48
CA LEU A 304 24.29 -4.50 -13.65
C LEU A 304 25.37 -5.46 -14.17
N ALA A 305 24.99 -6.69 -14.50
CA ALA A 305 25.90 -7.68 -15.02
C ALA A 305 26.53 -7.26 -16.36
N LEU A 306 25.74 -6.63 -17.24
CA LEU A 306 26.23 -6.08 -18.51
C LEU A 306 27.27 -4.97 -18.30
N VAL A 307 27.00 -4.05 -17.37
CA VAL A 307 27.93 -2.98 -17.02
C VAL A 307 29.24 -3.57 -16.48
N LEU A 308 29.15 -4.53 -15.57
CA LEU A 308 30.33 -5.22 -15.03
C LEU A 308 31.11 -5.98 -16.11
N ALA A 309 30.43 -6.61 -17.08
CA ALA A 309 31.08 -7.29 -18.18
C ALA A 309 31.83 -6.31 -19.11
N ILE A 310 31.24 -5.15 -19.42
CA ILE A 310 31.89 -4.09 -20.21
C ILE A 310 33.14 -3.56 -19.47
N LEU A 311 33.02 -3.31 -18.17
CA LEU A 311 34.16 -2.87 -17.34
C LEU A 311 35.26 -3.92 -17.31
N THR A 312 34.89 -5.22 -17.25
CA THR A 312 35.86 -6.32 -17.33
C THR A 312 36.59 -6.34 -18.64
N ALA A 313 35.87 -6.19 -19.77
CA ALA A 313 36.44 -6.15 -21.11
C ALA A 313 37.36 -4.93 -21.27
N GLY A 314 36.93 -3.75 -20.85
CA GLY A 314 37.73 -2.53 -20.87
C GLY A 314 39.02 -2.66 -20.02
N ALA A 315 38.90 -3.19 -18.81
CA ALA A 315 40.07 -3.45 -17.95
C ALA A 315 41.05 -4.47 -18.59
N ALA A 316 40.52 -5.53 -19.20
CA ALA A 316 41.32 -6.53 -19.89
C ALA A 316 42.07 -5.92 -21.10
N LEU A 317 41.39 -5.10 -21.92
CA LEU A 317 42.00 -4.43 -23.07
C LEU A 317 43.11 -3.46 -22.64
N VAL A 318 42.87 -2.62 -21.64
CA VAL A 318 43.85 -1.64 -21.15
C VAL A 318 45.07 -2.30 -20.55
N TRP A 319 44.90 -3.44 -19.89
CA TRP A 319 46.02 -4.08 -19.18
C TRP A 319 46.66 -5.23 -19.94
N MET A 320 45.97 -5.91 -20.88
CA MET A 320 46.57 -6.94 -21.75
C MET A 320 47.29 -6.35 -22.98
N GLN A 321 46.92 -5.15 -23.45
CA GLN A 321 47.62 -4.51 -24.59
C GLN A 321 49.03 -3.97 -24.24
N ARG A 322 49.49 -4.14 -23.00
CA ARG A 322 50.87 -3.82 -22.58
C ARG A 322 51.81 -5.02 -22.70
N ILE A 323 51.62 -5.87 -23.68
CA ILE A 323 52.60 -6.87 -24.10
C ILE A 323 53.34 -6.24 -25.27
N PRO A 324 54.70 -6.09 -25.17
CA PRO A 324 55.52 -5.48 -26.22
C PRO A 324 55.53 -6.37 -27.47
#